data_6996feeafc6584b1a44bb3f930597641
#
_entry.id   6996feeafc6584b1a44bb3f930597641
#
_cell.length_a   1.000
_cell.length_b   1.000
_cell.length_c   1.000
_cell.angle_alpha   90.00
_cell.angle_beta   90.00
_cell.angle_gamma   90.00
#
_symmetry.space_group_name_H-M   'P 1'
#
loop_
_entity.id
_entity.type
_entity.pdbx_description
1 polymer ?
#
loop_
_entity_poly.entity_id
_entity_poly.type
_entity_poly.pdbx_seq_one_letter_code
_entity_poly.pdbx_strand_id
1 'polypeptide(L)'
;LDLRACYGWPSCDDATAARAVVLYRDGKPAVDDNQGRKPACGITKASDGSCDLSTWRAGKATNVFGPQGGLRISAADLSKIGRLLLGDGEVDGVRLLTPESVRAMIGPEWRLKDGNGLTIEEDDPIRATKGFTCRYGLAVQTLASGLPECGDNPFGDGVPRVGHSGNAYGLLAGSWVDRKAGTGVVYFSTGNDKPEAGEHSAFSRIEETSAAGW
;
A
#
# COMPACT_ATOMS: atom_id res chain seq x y z
N LEU A 1 0.18 -10.36 -16.26
CA LEU A 1 -0.48 -9.06 -16.10
C LEU A 1 0.22 -7.93 -16.86
N ASP A 2 1.37 -8.20 -17.45
CA ASP A 2 2.17 -7.19 -18.16
C ASP A 2 2.36 -5.90 -17.31
N LEU A 3 2.86 -6.07 -16.08
CA LEU A 3 3.12 -4.97 -15.16
C LEU A 3 4.48 -4.36 -15.46
N ARG A 4 4.53 -3.05 -15.66
CA ARG A 4 5.78 -2.28 -15.64
C ARG A 4 6.17 -2.00 -14.20
N ALA A 5 6.60 -3.03 -13.53
CA ALA A 5 6.95 -3.00 -12.12
C ALA A 5 8.26 -3.73 -11.88
N CYS A 6 8.93 -3.39 -10.80
CA CYS A 6 10.16 -4.05 -10.37
C CYS A 6 10.23 -4.11 -8.84
N TYR A 7 10.99 -5.06 -8.33
CA TYR A 7 11.10 -5.26 -6.90
C TYR A 7 12.50 -4.87 -6.43
N GLY A 8 12.58 -3.71 -5.79
CA GLY A 8 13.85 -3.07 -5.44
C GLY A 8 14.59 -2.54 -6.68
N TRP A 9 15.36 -1.48 -6.50
CA TRP A 9 16.07 -0.81 -7.59
C TRP A 9 17.02 -1.71 -8.40
N PRO A 10 17.70 -2.72 -7.81
CA PRO A 10 18.57 -3.61 -8.58
C PRO A 10 17.85 -4.38 -9.70
N SER A 11 16.55 -4.66 -9.53
CA SER A 11 15.76 -5.37 -10.53
C SER A 11 15.04 -4.45 -11.52
N CYS A 12 15.06 -3.13 -11.30
CA CYS A 12 14.44 -2.15 -12.17
C CYS A 12 15.30 -1.84 -13.39
N ASP A 13 14.68 -1.52 -14.51
CA ASP A 13 15.36 -0.95 -15.67
C ASP A 13 15.59 0.57 -15.52
N ASP A 14 16.41 1.14 -16.39
CA ASP A 14 16.73 2.56 -16.34
C ASP A 14 15.52 3.45 -16.65
N ALA A 15 14.61 2.99 -17.51
CA ALA A 15 13.38 3.71 -17.81
C ALA A 15 12.44 3.80 -16.60
N THR A 16 12.38 2.76 -15.79
CA THR A 16 11.64 2.78 -14.52
C THR A 16 12.31 3.70 -13.51
N ALA A 17 13.63 3.65 -13.39
CA ALA A 17 14.39 4.56 -12.50
C ALA A 17 14.20 6.03 -12.90
N ALA A 18 14.17 6.34 -14.19
CA ALA A 18 13.93 7.71 -14.68
C ALA A 18 12.55 8.27 -14.33
N ARG A 19 11.58 7.41 -14.03
CA ARG A 19 10.22 7.79 -13.61
C ARG A 19 9.98 7.71 -12.11
N ALA A 20 11.02 7.47 -11.33
CA ALA A 20 10.88 7.36 -9.88
C ALA A 20 10.29 8.65 -9.29
N VAL A 21 9.30 8.50 -8.44
CA VAL A 21 8.76 9.59 -7.64
C VAL A 21 9.61 9.73 -6.39
N VAL A 22 10.15 10.92 -6.17
CA VAL A 22 10.92 11.23 -4.97
C VAL A 22 9.96 11.38 -3.80
N LEU A 23 10.24 10.68 -2.72
CA LEU A 23 9.49 10.82 -1.47
C LEU A 23 10.16 11.88 -0.59
N TYR A 24 9.37 12.80 -0.09
CA TYR A 24 9.83 13.91 0.73
C TYR A 24 9.41 13.73 2.19
N ARG A 25 10.30 14.11 3.11
CA ARG A 25 10.04 14.26 4.53
C ARG A 25 10.64 15.58 5.02
N ASP A 26 9.86 16.36 5.75
CA ASP A 26 10.25 17.70 6.24
C ASP A 26 10.78 18.60 5.11
N GLY A 27 10.16 18.52 3.94
CA GLY A 27 10.54 19.30 2.76
C GLY A 27 11.86 18.87 2.08
N LYS A 28 12.45 17.75 2.49
CA LYS A 28 13.68 17.21 1.92
C LYS A 28 13.45 15.85 1.28
N PRO A 29 14.20 15.52 0.21
CA PRO A 29 14.18 14.17 -0.33
C PRO A 29 14.57 13.15 0.74
N ALA A 30 13.72 12.15 0.98
CA ALA A 30 13.94 11.11 1.97
C ALA A 30 14.26 9.76 1.32
N VAL A 31 13.55 9.41 0.26
CA VAL A 31 13.71 8.12 -0.43
C VAL A 31 13.53 8.33 -1.92
N ASP A 32 14.25 7.52 -2.71
CA ASP A 32 14.13 7.45 -4.17
C ASP A 32 14.53 8.72 -4.93
N ASP A 33 15.32 9.62 -4.30
CA ASP A 33 15.96 10.74 -5.00
C ASP A 33 17.16 10.23 -5.83
N ASN A 34 16.82 9.66 -6.98
CA ASN A 34 17.78 9.04 -7.88
C ASN A 34 18.22 9.98 -9.00
N GLN A 35 17.69 11.21 -9.04
CA GLN A 35 17.94 12.18 -10.12
C GLN A 35 17.75 11.56 -11.52
N GLY A 36 16.71 10.74 -11.69
CA GLY A 36 16.41 10.03 -12.93
C GLY A 36 17.36 8.88 -13.27
N ARG A 37 18.23 8.47 -12.36
CA ARG A 37 19.20 7.39 -12.58
C ARG A 37 18.91 6.22 -11.66
N LYS A 38 19.28 5.02 -12.09
CA LYS A 38 19.23 3.83 -11.26
C LYS A 38 20.25 3.99 -10.12
N PRO A 39 19.82 3.87 -8.84
CA PRO A 39 20.76 3.96 -7.73
C PRO A 39 21.74 2.78 -7.75
N ALA A 40 22.97 3.04 -7.39
CA ALA A 40 23.98 2.00 -7.26
C ALA A 40 23.69 1.02 -6.11
N CYS A 41 22.81 1.42 -5.19
CA CYS A 41 22.45 0.66 -4.01
C CYS A 41 20.96 0.28 -4.01
N GLY A 42 20.65 -0.87 -3.46
CA GLY A 42 19.28 -1.24 -3.11
C GLY A 42 18.70 -0.32 -2.02
N ILE A 43 17.52 -0.62 -1.55
CA ILE A 43 16.77 0.22 -0.59
C ILE A 43 17.55 0.43 0.72
N THR A 44 18.34 -0.55 1.15
CA THR A 44 19.07 -0.49 2.43
C THR A 44 20.57 -0.72 2.19
N LYS A 45 21.39 0.26 2.57
CA LYS A 45 22.83 0.08 2.64
C LYS A 45 23.19 -0.85 3.79
N ALA A 46 24.31 -1.55 3.66
CA ALA A 46 24.88 -2.30 4.77
C ALA A 46 25.27 -1.35 5.92
N SER A 47 25.44 -1.91 7.13
CA SER A 47 25.75 -1.14 8.34
C SER A 47 27.08 -0.33 8.23
N ASP A 48 27.99 -0.77 7.39
CA ASP A 48 29.25 -0.07 7.06
C ASP A 48 29.10 1.01 5.98
N GLY A 49 27.86 1.22 5.50
CA GLY A 49 27.56 2.17 4.42
C GLY A 49 27.86 1.66 3.01
N SER A 50 28.40 0.45 2.89
CA SER A 50 28.72 -0.15 1.59
C SER A 50 27.44 -0.61 0.87
N CYS A 51 27.57 -0.74 -0.45
CA CYS A 51 26.54 -1.24 -1.33
C CYS A 51 27.11 -2.29 -2.28
N ASP A 52 27.61 -3.38 -1.72
CA ASP A 52 28.09 -4.50 -2.51
C ASP A 52 26.90 -5.39 -2.94
N LEU A 53 26.51 -5.27 -4.20
CA LEU A 53 25.47 -6.10 -4.82
C LEU A 53 26.04 -7.35 -5.52
N SER A 54 27.33 -7.61 -5.43
CA SER A 54 27.98 -8.73 -6.12
C SER A 54 27.42 -10.08 -5.68
N THR A 55 27.00 -10.19 -4.43
CA THR A 55 26.39 -11.39 -3.84
C THR A 55 24.87 -11.42 -3.92
N TRP A 56 24.27 -10.32 -4.40
CA TRP A 56 22.80 -10.25 -4.47
C TRP A 56 22.23 -11.29 -5.44
N ARG A 57 21.17 -11.96 -5.02
CA ARG A 57 20.40 -12.89 -5.86
C ARG A 57 18.92 -12.65 -5.62
N ALA A 58 18.14 -12.59 -6.70
CA ALA A 58 16.68 -12.51 -6.61
C ALA A 58 16.14 -13.71 -5.80
N GLY A 59 15.22 -13.44 -4.89
CA GLY A 59 14.60 -14.46 -4.03
C GLY A 59 15.45 -14.88 -2.83
N LYS A 60 16.68 -14.40 -2.70
CA LYS A 60 17.51 -14.55 -1.50
C LYS A 60 17.55 -13.26 -0.69
N ALA A 61 16.40 -12.76 -0.31
CA ALA A 61 16.34 -11.63 0.60
C ALA A 61 16.97 -12.05 1.95
N THR A 62 17.95 -11.30 2.38
CA THR A 62 18.55 -11.46 3.72
C THR A 62 17.59 -11.03 4.81
N ASN A 63 16.55 -10.31 4.45
CA ASN A 63 15.48 -9.89 5.35
C ASN A 63 14.23 -10.73 5.06
N VAL A 64 13.87 -11.61 5.98
CA VAL A 64 12.68 -12.48 5.91
C VAL A 64 11.39 -11.65 5.77
N PHE A 65 11.40 -10.40 6.24
CA PHE A 65 10.30 -9.45 6.15
C PHE A 65 10.47 -8.44 5.01
N GLY A 66 11.40 -8.65 4.10
CA GLY A 66 11.77 -7.73 3.04
C GLY A 66 10.83 -7.52 1.85
N PRO A 67 9.68 -8.22 1.67
CA PRO A 67 8.70 -7.85 0.65
C PRO A 67 8.10 -6.47 0.83
N GLN A 68 7.95 -6.00 2.06
CA GLN A 68 7.37 -4.71 2.36
C GLN A 68 8.23 -3.56 1.79
N GLY A 69 7.58 -2.61 1.09
CA GLY A 69 8.20 -1.38 0.61
C GLY A 69 9.14 -1.54 -0.59
N GLY A 70 9.34 -2.76 -1.11
CA GLY A 70 10.25 -3.02 -2.22
C GLY A 70 9.69 -2.79 -3.61
N LEU A 71 8.38 -2.89 -3.79
CA LEU A 71 7.73 -2.79 -5.09
C LEU A 71 7.74 -1.35 -5.62
N ARG A 72 8.23 -1.19 -6.85
CA ARG A 72 8.12 0.04 -7.63
C ARG A 72 7.12 -0.19 -8.74
N ILE A 73 6.01 0.53 -8.70
CA ILE A 73 4.88 0.33 -9.60
C ILE A 73 4.13 1.64 -9.78
N SER A 74 3.53 1.85 -10.94
CA SER A 74 2.62 2.98 -11.15
C SER A 74 1.23 2.71 -10.56
N ALA A 75 0.47 3.75 -10.23
CA ALA A 75 -0.92 3.59 -9.82
C ALA A 75 -1.76 2.86 -10.88
N ALA A 76 -1.51 3.14 -12.16
CA ALA A 76 -2.18 2.48 -13.28
C ALA A 76 -1.89 0.96 -13.31
N ASP A 77 -0.65 0.55 -13.09
CA ASP A 77 -0.33 -0.89 -13.05
C ASP A 77 -0.80 -1.54 -11.74
N LEU A 78 -0.77 -0.81 -10.62
CA LEU A 78 -1.32 -1.31 -9.35
C LEU A 78 -2.84 -1.54 -9.44
N SER A 79 -3.55 -0.77 -10.26
CA SER A 79 -4.98 -0.99 -10.51
C SER A 79 -5.29 -2.35 -11.14
N LYS A 80 -4.34 -2.95 -11.88
CA LYS A 80 -4.48 -4.31 -12.40
C LYS A 80 -4.54 -5.35 -11.27
N ILE A 81 -3.85 -5.11 -10.15
CA ILE A 81 -3.96 -5.95 -8.95
C ILE A 81 -5.35 -5.81 -8.32
N GLY A 82 -5.88 -4.58 -8.25
CA GLY A 82 -7.27 -4.34 -7.83
C GLY A 82 -8.27 -5.09 -8.73
N ARG A 83 -8.08 -5.00 -10.06
CA ARG A 83 -8.91 -5.71 -11.03
C ARG A 83 -8.81 -7.24 -10.89
N LEU A 84 -7.64 -7.76 -10.51
CA LEU A 84 -7.47 -9.18 -10.21
C LEU A 84 -8.36 -9.63 -9.04
N LEU A 85 -8.48 -8.80 -8.00
CA LEU A 85 -9.39 -9.07 -6.88
C LEU A 85 -10.87 -8.95 -7.29
N LEU A 86 -11.21 -8.01 -8.20
CA LEU A 86 -12.55 -7.87 -8.75
C LEU A 86 -12.95 -9.06 -9.63
N GLY A 87 -12.03 -9.56 -10.44
CA GLY A 87 -12.24 -10.65 -11.38
C GLY A 87 -12.02 -12.06 -10.79
N ASP A 88 -12.07 -12.21 -9.46
CA ASP A 88 -11.87 -13.50 -8.79
C ASP A 88 -10.60 -14.23 -9.25
N GLY A 89 -9.52 -13.48 -9.37
CA GLY A 89 -8.20 -14.01 -9.72
C GLY A 89 -7.89 -13.98 -11.22
N GLU A 90 -8.75 -13.35 -12.02
CA GLU A 90 -8.54 -13.15 -13.46
C GLU A 90 -8.58 -11.66 -13.83
N VAL A 91 -7.72 -11.24 -14.73
CA VAL A 91 -7.72 -9.90 -15.31
C VAL A 91 -7.22 -9.97 -16.76
N ASP A 92 -7.94 -9.29 -17.65
CA ASP A 92 -7.62 -9.24 -19.10
C ASP A 92 -7.42 -10.62 -19.74
N GLY A 93 -8.23 -11.62 -19.32
CA GLY A 93 -8.16 -13.00 -19.80
C GLY A 93 -7.01 -13.84 -19.21
N VAL A 94 -6.24 -13.28 -18.27
CA VAL A 94 -5.15 -14.00 -17.59
C VAL A 94 -5.58 -14.36 -16.17
N ARG A 95 -5.68 -15.67 -15.91
CA ARG A 95 -5.95 -16.20 -14.57
C ARG A 95 -4.64 -16.46 -13.82
N LEU A 96 -4.47 -15.77 -12.69
CA LEU A 96 -3.33 -15.97 -11.77
C LEU A 96 -3.71 -16.69 -10.48
N LEU A 97 -4.93 -16.50 -10.03
CA LEU A 97 -5.45 -17.09 -8.79
C LEU A 97 -6.77 -17.80 -9.06
N THR A 98 -7.06 -18.81 -8.28
CA THR A 98 -8.41 -19.38 -8.29
C THR A 98 -9.37 -18.49 -7.50
N PRO A 99 -10.69 -18.55 -7.77
CA PRO A 99 -11.68 -17.84 -6.97
C PRO A 99 -11.59 -18.19 -5.48
N GLU A 100 -11.25 -19.43 -5.14
CA GLU A 100 -11.03 -19.90 -3.77
C GLU A 100 -9.86 -19.16 -3.12
N SER A 101 -8.74 -19.01 -3.83
CA SER A 101 -7.56 -18.28 -3.34
C SER A 101 -7.89 -16.82 -3.08
N VAL A 102 -8.65 -16.17 -3.98
CA VAL A 102 -9.09 -14.78 -3.75
C VAL A 102 -10.01 -14.70 -2.53
N ARG A 103 -10.98 -15.60 -2.39
CA ARG A 103 -11.83 -15.64 -1.18
C ARG A 103 -11.03 -15.83 0.09
N ALA A 104 -10.02 -16.69 0.08
CA ALA A 104 -9.12 -16.87 1.22
C ALA A 104 -8.31 -15.60 1.53
N MET A 105 -7.82 -14.89 0.50
CA MET A 105 -7.07 -13.63 0.68
C MET A 105 -7.92 -12.54 1.33
N ILE A 106 -9.14 -12.35 0.87
CA ILE A 106 -10.02 -11.27 1.34
C ILE A 106 -10.85 -11.66 2.58
N GLY A 107 -10.93 -12.95 2.88
CA GLY A 107 -11.56 -13.45 4.09
C GLY A 107 -10.85 -12.88 5.32
N PRO A 108 -11.58 -12.32 6.30
CA PRO A 108 -10.93 -11.75 7.47
C PRO A 108 -10.42 -12.85 8.40
N GLU A 109 -9.12 -13.08 8.34
CA GLU A 109 -8.39 -13.97 9.26
C GLU A 109 -8.24 -13.32 10.65
N TRP A 110 -8.17 -12.01 10.67
CA TRP A 110 -8.20 -11.22 11.89
C TRP A 110 -9.33 -10.20 11.86
N ARG A 111 -10.01 -10.04 13.00
CA ARG A 111 -11.03 -9.01 13.25
C ARG A 111 -10.76 -8.41 14.61
N LEU A 112 -10.84 -7.08 14.72
CA LEU A 112 -10.78 -6.42 16.01
C LEU A 112 -11.94 -6.91 16.88
N LYS A 113 -11.60 -7.40 18.06
CA LYS A 113 -12.56 -7.85 19.07
C LYS A 113 -11.89 -7.86 20.45
N ASP A 114 -12.49 -7.16 21.41
CA ASP A 114 -12.07 -7.19 22.81
C ASP A 114 -10.57 -6.89 23.01
N GLY A 115 -10.00 -5.96 22.21
CA GLY A 115 -8.61 -5.57 22.30
C GLY A 115 -7.59 -6.62 21.84
N ASN A 116 -7.99 -7.54 20.96
CA ASN A 116 -7.15 -8.64 20.47
C ASN A 116 -6.02 -8.25 19.51
N GLY A 117 -5.70 -6.97 19.40
CA GLY A 117 -4.61 -6.50 18.53
C GLY A 117 -4.50 -4.99 18.50
N LEU A 118 -3.40 -4.53 17.88
CA LEU A 118 -3.17 -3.11 17.65
C LEU A 118 -3.88 -2.69 16.36
N THR A 119 -4.69 -1.67 16.48
CA THR A 119 -5.34 -1.01 15.36
C THR A 119 -5.26 0.51 15.48
N ILE A 120 -4.62 1.00 16.53
CA ILE A 120 -4.38 2.40 16.85
C ILE A 120 -2.87 2.64 16.81
N GLU A 121 -2.46 3.75 16.22
CA GLU A 121 -1.09 4.25 16.24
C GLU A 121 -1.04 5.45 17.23
N GLU A 122 -0.61 5.21 18.46
CA GLU A 122 -0.65 6.22 19.53
C GLU A 122 0.16 7.48 19.22
N ASP A 123 1.26 7.33 18.46
CA ASP A 123 2.10 8.44 18.04
C ASP A 123 1.56 9.17 16.79
N ASP A 124 0.50 8.66 16.15
CA ASP A 124 -0.12 9.27 14.97
C ASP A 124 -1.35 10.09 15.42
N PRO A 125 -1.35 11.42 15.24
CA PRO A 125 -2.43 12.28 15.70
C PRO A 125 -3.80 11.98 15.06
N ILE A 126 -3.79 11.28 13.93
CA ILE A 126 -5.01 10.89 13.20
C ILE A 126 -5.53 9.55 13.72
N ARG A 127 -4.64 8.60 13.97
CA ARG A 127 -4.95 7.21 14.30
C ARG A 127 -4.89 6.90 15.81
N ALA A 128 -4.68 7.93 16.64
CA ALA A 128 -4.55 7.77 18.09
C ALA A 128 -5.85 7.38 18.81
N THR A 129 -7.01 7.65 18.21
CA THR A 129 -8.31 7.51 18.90
C THR A 129 -9.21 6.42 18.34
N LYS A 130 -9.01 6.04 17.07
CA LYS A 130 -9.82 5.03 16.38
C LYS A 130 -8.96 4.15 15.50
N GLY A 131 -9.23 2.88 15.48
CA GLY A 131 -8.55 1.94 14.61
C GLY A 131 -8.80 2.22 13.13
N PHE A 132 -7.74 2.20 12.32
CA PHE A 132 -7.83 2.33 10.87
C PHE A 132 -7.81 0.97 10.16
N THR A 133 -7.39 -0.10 10.84
CA THR A 133 -7.43 -1.48 10.36
C THR A 133 -8.19 -2.33 11.37
N CYS A 134 -9.36 -2.81 11.04
CA CYS A 134 -10.22 -3.55 11.94
C CYS A 134 -10.60 -4.95 11.43
N ARG A 135 -10.32 -5.21 10.17
CA ARG A 135 -10.43 -6.53 9.54
C ARG A 135 -9.27 -6.72 8.58
N TYR A 136 -8.60 -7.85 8.68
CA TYR A 136 -7.44 -8.15 7.86
C TYR A 136 -7.44 -9.62 7.43
N GLY A 137 -7.21 -9.85 6.16
CA GLY A 137 -7.06 -11.18 5.56
C GLY A 137 -5.59 -11.48 5.28
N LEU A 138 -5.30 -12.18 4.19
CA LEU A 138 -3.94 -12.47 3.77
C LEU A 138 -3.39 -11.28 2.96
N ALA A 139 -2.74 -10.35 3.65
CA ALA A 139 -2.24 -9.08 3.11
C ALA A 139 -3.31 -8.17 2.48
N VAL A 140 -4.54 -8.26 2.94
CA VAL A 140 -5.68 -7.47 2.47
C VAL A 140 -6.45 -6.92 3.66
N GLN A 141 -6.63 -5.60 3.71
CA GLN A 141 -7.53 -4.94 4.64
C GLN A 141 -8.97 -4.98 4.10
N THR A 142 -9.95 -5.01 5.01
CA THR A 142 -11.36 -4.74 4.68
C THR A 142 -11.80 -3.48 5.39
N LEU A 143 -12.24 -2.48 4.64
CA LEU A 143 -12.77 -1.22 5.13
C LEU A 143 -14.25 -1.31 5.51
N ALA A 144 -14.72 -0.27 6.21
CA ALA A 144 -16.09 -0.12 6.66
C ALA A 144 -16.57 -1.31 7.49
N SER A 145 -15.77 -1.66 8.52
CA SER A 145 -16.09 -2.76 9.44
C SER A 145 -17.41 -2.55 10.19
N GLY A 146 -17.82 -1.30 10.40
CA GLY A 146 -18.98 -0.92 11.19
C GLY A 146 -18.79 -1.12 12.69
N LEU A 147 -17.57 -1.36 13.16
CA LEU A 147 -17.28 -1.47 14.58
C LEU A 147 -17.14 -0.07 15.20
N PRO A 148 -17.71 0.19 16.40
CA PRO A 148 -17.70 1.53 17.03
C PRO A 148 -16.31 2.09 17.30
N GLU A 149 -15.34 1.22 17.62
CA GLU A 149 -13.95 1.55 17.90
C GLU A 149 -13.12 1.77 16.62
N CYS A 150 -13.74 1.62 15.44
CA CYS A 150 -13.08 1.69 14.16
C CYS A 150 -13.44 2.97 13.41
N GLY A 151 -12.43 3.63 12.86
CA GLY A 151 -12.56 4.73 11.93
C GLY A 151 -12.18 4.32 10.51
N ASP A 152 -12.48 3.09 10.11
CA ASP A 152 -12.02 2.44 8.89
C ASP A 152 -12.94 2.68 7.68
N ASN A 153 -13.53 3.89 7.57
CA ASN A 153 -14.44 4.25 6.48
C ASN A 153 -14.06 5.56 5.79
N PRO A 154 -12.92 5.62 5.09
CA PRO A 154 -12.47 6.86 4.43
C PRO A 154 -13.38 7.31 3.27
N PHE A 155 -14.28 6.47 2.78
CA PHE A 155 -15.26 6.82 1.75
C PHE A 155 -16.51 7.47 2.33
N GLY A 156 -16.76 7.36 3.62
CA GLY A 156 -17.93 7.94 4.30
C GLY A 156 -19.27 7.26 4.01
N ASP A 157 -19.30 6.27 3.14
CA ASP A 157 -20.54 5.64 2.64
C ASP A 157 -20.90 4.31 3.33
N GLY A 158 -20.01 3.78 4.17
CA GLY A 158 -20.21 2.51 4.88
C GLY A 158 -20.18 1.26 3.98
N VAL A 159 -19.76 1.42 2.71
CA VAL A 159 -19.68 0.29 1.78
C VAL A 159 -18.37 -0.48 1.99
N PRO A 160 -18.44 -1.80 2.25
CA PRO A 160 -17.23 -2.60 2.42
C PRO A 160 -16.36 -2.62 1.16
N ARG A 161 -15.08 -2.34 1.34
CA ARG A 161 -14.06 -2.42 0.29
C ARG A 161 -12.88 -3.23 0.77
N VAL A 162 -12.22 -3.90 -0.15
CA VAL A 162 -11.02 -4.68 0.12
C VAL A 162 -9.82 -4.07 -0.59
N GLY A 163 -8.65 -4.13 0.04
CA GLY A 163 -7.43 -3.54 -0.50
C GLY A 163 -6.38 -3.32 0.56
N HIS A 164 -5.61 -2.26 0.44
CA HIS A 164 -4.60 -1.90 1.43
C HIS A 164 -4.28 -0.41 1.39
N SER A 165 -4.02 0.16 2.56
CA SER A 165 -3.44 1.50 2.72
C SER A 165 -1.91 1.42 2.74
N GLY A 166 -1.25 2.55 2.49
CA GLY A 166 0.20 2.67 2.63
C GLY A 166 0.58 4.00 3.26
N ASN A 167 1.51 3.95 4.19
CA ASN A 167 2.08 5.14 4.84
C ASN A 167 3.58 4.91 5.05
N ALA A 168 4.42 5.69 4.38
CA ALA A 168 5.86 5.67 4.59
C ALA A 168 6.53 6.91 4.00
N TYR A 169 7.46 7.51 4.72
CA TYR A 169 8.32 8.60 4.21
C TYR A 169 7.54 9.79 3.62
N GLY A 170 6.42 10.19 4.24
CA GLY A 170 5.55 11.24 3.71
C GLY A 170 4.69 10.80 2.51
N LEU A 171 4.72 9.53 2.14
CA LEU A 171 3.80 8.93 1.17
C LEU A 171 2.56 8.44 1.90
N LEU A 172 1.39 8.82 1.41
CA LEU A 172 0.10 8.21 1.73
C LEU A 172 -0.46 7.58 0.46
N ALA A 173 -0.95 6.36 0.55
CA ALA A 173 -1.45 5.62 -0.60
C ALA A 173 -2.63 4.72 -0.23
N GLY A 174 -3.45 4.40 -1.21
CA GLY A 174 -4.52 3.42 -1.06
C GLY A 174 -4.82 2.72 -2.38
N SER A 175 -5.19 1.46 -2.26
CA SER A 175 -5.71 0.66 -3.37
C SER A 175 -6.93 -0.09 -2.85
N TRP A 176 -8.12 0.32 -3.27
CA TRP A 176 -9.38 -0.17 -2.73
C TRP A 176 -10.32 -0.59 -3.84
N VAL A 177 -11.01 -1.71 -3.66
CA VAL A 177 -12.01 -2.19 -4.61
C VAL A 177 -13.34 -2.49 -3.90
N ASP A 178 -14.42 -2.02 -4.51
CA ASP A 178 -15.79 -2.42 -4.20
C ASP A 178 -16.15 -3.60 -5.11
N ARG A 179 -16.12 -4.79 -4.54
CA ARG A 179 -16.39 -6.02 -5.29
C ARG A 179 -17.86 -6.15 -5.70
N LYS A 180 -18.77 -5.47 -5.00
CA LYS A 180 -20.19 -5.49 -5.34
C LYS A 180 -20.50 -4.56 -6.52
N ALA A 181 -19.94 -3.36 -6.49
CA ALA A 181 -20.10 -2.39 -7.58
C ALA A 181 -19.19 -2.67 -8.79
N GLY A 182 -18.14 -3.49 -8.62
CA GLY A 182 -17.15 -3.74 -9.67
C GLY A 182 -16.24 -2.54 -9.94
N THR A 183 -16.04 -1.67 -8.96
CA THR A 183 -15.25 -0.44 -9.06
C THR A 183 -14.08 -0.45 -8.10
N GLY A 184 -13.11 0.44 -8.34
CA GLY A 184 -11.97 0.60 -7.43
C GLY A 184 -11.24 1.92 -7.66
N VAL A 185 -10.40 2.27 -6.70
CA VAL A 185 -9.54 3.45 -6.73
C VAL A 185 -8.13 3.05 -6.31
N VAL A 186 -7.16 3.65 -6.99
CA VAL A 186 -5.75 3.61 -6.58
C VAL A 186 -5.23 5.03 -6.57
N TYR A 187 -4.69 5.45 -5.44
CA TYR A 187 -4.13 6.78 -5.28
C TYR A 187 -2.80 6.73 -4.52
N PHE A 188 -2.01 7.76 -4.68
CA PHE A 188 -0.91 8.08 -3.80
C PHE A 188 -0.69 9.60 -3.76
N SER A 189 -0.19 10.08 -2.64
CA SER A 189 0.20 11.47 -2.41
C SER A 189 1.53 11.50 -1.67
N THR A 190 2.39 12.44 -1.98
CA THR A 190 3.73 12.58 -1.36
C THR A 190 3.86 13.93 -0.68
N GLY A 191 4.83 14.05 0.23
CA GLY A 191 5.04 15.29 0.98
C GLY A 191 4.06 15.49 2.14
N ASN A 192 3.46 14.41 2.63
CA ASN A 192 2.47 14.45 3.71
C ASN A 192 3.13 14.15 5.07
N ASP A 193 4.02 15.00 5.50
CA ASP A 193 4.73 14.81 6.79
C ASP A 193 3.82 15.03 8.00
N LYS A 194 2.83 15.91 7.86
CA LYS A 194 1.84 16.22 8.88
C LYS A 194 0.48 16.35 8.22
N PRO A 195 -0.11 15.24 7.80
CA PRO A 195 -1.40 15.28 7.13
C PRO A 195 -2.49 15.76 8.08
N GLU A 196 -3.45 16.52 7.56
CA GLU A 196 -4.64 16.90 8.31
C GLU A 196 -5.48 15.65 8.61
N ALA A 197 -6.07 15.59 9.78
CA ALA A 197 -7.01 14.54 10.16
C ALA A 197 -8.22 14.53 9.21
N GLY A 198 -8.71 13.35 8.93
CA GLY A 198 -9.95 13.17 8.17
C GLY A 198 -11.17 13.71 8.92
N GLU A 199 -12.23 13.96 8.20
CA GLU A 199 -13.46 14.51 8.77
C GLU A 199 -14.33 13.42 9.42
N HIS A 200 -14.24 12.18 8.94
CA HIS A 200 -15.15 11.11 9.36
C HIS A 200 -14.49 9.74 9.58
N SER A 201 -13.17 9.64 9.38
CA SER A 201 -12.45 8.39 9.54
C SER A 201 -11.12 8.56 10.29
N ALA A 202 -10.43 7.44 10.55
CA ALA A 202 -9.06 7.41 11.06
C ALA A 202 -8.01 7.52 9.94
N PHE A 203 -8.42 7.94 8.76
CA PHE A 203 -7.54 8.29 7.65
C PHE A 203 -7.36 9.81 7.60
N SER A 204 -6.36 10.26 6.87
CA SER A 204 -6.15 11.69 6.66
C SER A 204 -7.17 12.28 5.67
N ARG A 205 -7.33 13.60 5.71
CA ARG A 205 -8.21 14.33 4.79
C ARG A 205 -7.84 14.09 3.32
N ILE A 206 -6.54 14.03 3.01
CA ILE A 206 -6.09 13.73 1.64
C ILE A 206 -6.46 12.31 1.20
N GLU A 207 -6.43 11.33 2.12
CA GLU A 207 -6.86 9.97 1.82
C GLU A 207 -8.38 9.91 1.62
N GLU A 208 -9.17 10.57 2.47
CA GLU A 208 -10.64 10.67 2.30
C GLU A 208 -11.00 11.33 0.97
N THR A 209 -10.37 12.45 0.63
CA THR A 209 -10.58 13.15 -0.66
C THR A 209 -10.21 12.26 -1.84
N SER A 210 -9.06 11.59 -1.76
CA SER A 210 -8.58 10.70 -2.83
C SER A 210 -9.47 9.45 -2.98
N ALA A 211 -9.99 8.93 -1.89
CA ALA A 211 -10.90 7.79 -1.87
C ALA A 211 -12.26 8.12 -2.50
N ALA A 212 -12.80 9.30 -2.18
CA ALA A 212 -14.09 9.75 -2.74
C ALA A 212 -14.06 9.98 -4.25
N GLY A 213 -12.88 10.23 -4.82
CA GLY A 213 -12.71 10.64 -6.21
C GLY A 213 -13.03 12.13 -6.40
N TRP A 214 -12.72 12.62 -7.58
CA TRP A 214 -13.01 14.03 -8.00
C TRP A 214 -14.33 14.07 -8.77
#